data_01aca5d3e62691bc371de06594f076aa
#
_entry.id   01aca5d3e62691bc371de06594f076aa
#
_cell.length_a   1.000
_cell.length_b   1.000
_cell.length_c   1.000
_cell.angle_alpha   90.00
_cell.angle_beta   90.00
_cell.angle_gamma   90.00
#
_symmetry.space_group_name_H-M   'P 1'
#
loop_
_entity.id
_entity.type
_entity.pdbx_description
1 polymer ?
#
loop_
_entity_poly.entity_id
_entity_poly.type
_entity_poly.pdbx_seq_one_letter_code
_entity_poly.pdbx_strand_id
1 'polypeptide(L)'
;MVDNATAITGGLNAIRGATNPLRGAQSAFRFEYVLPTGSLGKAALQADGYVVHELPFVEISRRKADVLRYVPMLLLNGWRLRRLARRQGAALIHQNDFYNLTGYVAKLLSLGRLQLVVHVRFLPQSLVQPLARTWRWLAGIGASRVVCVSQAVRRYFDATPPNQVIYDPLPGTERHPVPTHPLRPDGTIQLLYLSNYMQGKGQDLALKAFQQAYAHDNRLRLRFAGGDMGMAKNQEFRQQLEATAAQMGLQDVVQFGGFVTDTEAEIKAADIVLNFSESESFSLTCLDALFFGTPLIASDCGGPAELFEHERSGLLVPNRDVPAMSAAIVRLAASADLRQQFVPAGRAYVRQKFAPAHTYESLAVLYQQVLGGGGA
;
A
#
# COMPACT_ATOMS: atom_id res chain seq x y z
N MET A 1 -14.05 -5.28 10.92
CA MET A 1 -12.74 -4.84 10.38
C MET A 1 -12.05 -4.01 11.43
N VAL A 2 -10.77 -4.26 11.74
CA VAL A 2 -9.97 -3.46 12.68
C VAL A 2 -8.78 -2.89 11.91
N ASP A 3 -8.60 -1.58 11.96
CA ASP A 3 -7.51 -0.88 11.26
C ASP A 3 -6.88 0.18 12.19
N ASN A 4 -5.58 0.36 12.10
CA ASN A 4 -4.83 1.34 12.91
C ASN A 4 -4.68 2.71 12.24
N ALA A 5 -5.26 2.90 11.06
CA ALA A 5 -5.09 4.12 10.30
C ALA A 5 -5.69 5.33 11.02
N THR A 6 -4.86 6.29 11.38
CA THR A 6 -5.26 7.62 11.88
C THR A 6 -5.61 8.58 10.74
N ALA A 7 -5.11 8.29 9.54
CA ALA A 7 -5.39 9.01 8.30
C ALA A 7 -5.93 8.04 7.23
N ILE A 8 -6.35 8.58 6.09
CA ILE A 8 -6.72 7.76 4.93
C ILE A 8 -5.43 7.21 4.31
N THR A 9 -5.21 5.91 4.49
CA THR A 9 -4.05 5.20 3.95
C THR A 9 -4.42 4.33 2.76
N GLY A 10 -3.43 3.94 1.96
CA GLY A 10 -3.61 2.97 0.88
C GLY A 10 -4.21 1.65 1.38
N GLY A 11 -3.76 1.14 2.53
CA GLY A 11 -4.29 -0.07 3.14
C GLY A 11 -5.76 0.03 3.55
N LEU A 12 -6.17 1.17 4.14
CA LEU A 12 -7.57 1.40 4.48
C LEU A 12 -8.45 1.51 3.22
N ASN A 13 -7.98 2.23 2.20
CA ASN A 13 -8.69 2.34 0.93
C ASN A 13 -8.81 0.99 0.22
N ALA A 14 -7.76 0.19 0.21
CA ALA A 14 -7.78 -1.13 -0.41
C ALA A 14 -8.79 -2.08 0.26
N ILE A 15 -8.81 -2.16 1.60
CA ILE A 15 -9.78 -3.01 2.30
C ILE A 15 -11.22 -2.48 2.18
N ARG A 16 -11.41 -1.15 2.16
CA ARG A 16 -12.68 -0.50 1.86
C ARG A 16 -13.19 -0.90 0.47
N GLY A 17 -12.35 -0.79 -0.56
CA GLY A 17 -12.65 -1.20 -1.92
C GLY A 17 -12.96 -2.70 -2.05
N ALA A 18 -12.26 -3.54 -1.30
CA ALA A 18 -12.48 -4.99 -1.31
C ALA A 18 -13.73 -5.43 -0.56
N THR A 19 -14.17 -4.69 0.48
CA THR A 19 -15.37 -5.05 1.27
C THR A 19 -16.66 -4.43 0.74
N ASN A 20 -16.57 -3.31 0.04
CA ASN A 20 -17.76 -2.62 -0.48
C ASN A 20 -18.61 -3.49 -1.42
N PRO A 21 -18.06 -4.23 -2.40
CA PRO A 21 -18.83 -5.14 -3.25
C PRO A 21 -19.45 -6.33 -2.51
N LEU A 22 -18.91 -6.69 -1.35
CA LEU A 22 -19.39 -7.78 -0.50
C LEU A 22 -20.57 -7.35 0.40
N ARG A 23 -21.10 -6.14 0.22
CA ARG A 23 -22.24 -5.59 0.96
C ARG A 23 -23.49 -5.62 0.07
N GLY A 24 -24.63 -5.75 0.67
CA GLY A 24 -25.92 -5.67 -0.02
C GLY A 24 -26.97 -6.50 0.69
N ALA A 25 -28.23 -6.32 0.29
CA ALA A 25 -29.37 -6.99 0.91
C ALA A 25 -29.32 -8.54 0.78
N GLN A 26 -28.60 -9.05 -0.21
CA GLN A 26 -28.41 -10.49 -0.44
C GLN A 26 -27.03 -11.00 0.00
N SER A 27 -26.20 -10.14 0.61
CA SER A 27 -24.87 -10.54 1.05
C SER A 27 -24.93 -11.36 2.33
N ALA A 28 -24.14 -12.44 2.39
CA ALA A 28 -23.92 -13.21 3.59
C ALA A 28 -23.08 -12.47 4.66
N PHE A 29 -22.53 -11.29 4.33
CA PHE A 29 -21.58 -10.57 5.19
C PHE A 29 -22.10 -9.17 5.53
N ARG A 30 -21.95 -8.83 6.81
CA ARG A 30 -22.09 -7.47 7.33
C ARG A 30 -20.75 -7.00 7.88
N PHE A 31 -20.30 -5.85 7.44
CA PHE A 31 -19.03 -5.26 7.86
C PHE A 31 -19.25 -4.04 8.75
N GLU A 32 -18.51 -3.99 9.85
CA GLU A 32 -18.38 -2.83 10.71
C GLU A 32 -16.88 -2.55 10.90
N TYR A 33 -16.51 -1.28 11.02
CA TYR A 33 -15.11 -0.87 11.16
C TYR A 33 -14.82 -0.40 12.58
N VAL A 34 -13.60 -0.69 13.04
CA VAL A 34 -13.05 -0.19 14.29
C VAL A 34 -11.76 0.53 13.97
N LEU A 35 -11.70 1.82 14.24
CA LEU A 35 -10.58 2.71 13.96
C LEU A 35 -10.04 3.35 15.24
N PRO A 36 -8.82 3.95 15.18
CA PRO A 36 -8.34 4.82 16.26
C PRO A 36 -9.28 5.99 16.49
N THR A 37 -9.40 6.41 17.75
CA THR A 37 -10.15 7.62 18.11
C THR A 37 -9.61 8.83 17.35
N GLY A 38 -10.50 9.56 16.69
CA GLY A 38 -10.14 10.73 15.87
C GLY A 38 -9.55 10.41 14.48
N SER A 39 -9.68 9.18 14.00
CA SER A 39 -9.23 8.81 12.66
C SER A 39 -9.96 9.60 11.57
N LEU A 40 -9.20 10.20 10.65
CA LEU A 40 -9.72 10.88 9.46
C LEU A 40 -10.43 9.93 8.48
N GLY A 41 -10.13 8.63 8.53
CA GLY A 41 -10.79 7.60 7.71
C GLY A 41 -12.26 7.36 8.09
N LYS A 42 -12.69 7.79 9.30
CA LYS A 42 -14.06 7.60 9.78
C LYS A 42 -15.11 8.19 8.86
N ALA A 43 -14.94 9.46 8.47
CA ALA A 43 -15.90 10.16 7.61
C ALA A 43 -16.08 9.47 6.26
N ALA A 44 -14.99 9.02 5.64
CA ALA A 44 -15.02 8.32 4.37
C ALA A 44 -15.78 6.98 4.45
N LEU A 45 -15.54 6.19 5.50
CA LEU A 45 -16.26 4.94 5.73
C LEU A 45 -17.75 5.16 6.03
N GLN A 46 -18.08 6.20 6.80
CA GLN A 46 -19.48 6.56 7.08
C GLN A 46 -20.22 7.04 5.83
N ALA A 47 -19.53 7.77 4.95
CA ALA A 47 -20.09 8.18 3.65
C ALA A 47 -20.44 6.97 2.77
N ASP A 48 -19.68 5.88 2.85
CA ASP A 48 -20.02 4.60 2.20
C ASP A 48 -21.09 3.82 2.94
N GLY A 49 -21.61 4.31 4.08
CA GLY A 49 -22.67 3.67 4.86
C GLY A 49 -22.16 2.56 5.79
N TYR A 50 -20.87 2.53 6.14
CA TYR A 50 -20.38 1.62 7.19
C TYR A 50 -20.65 2.15 8.59
N VAL A 51 -20.93 1.23 9.51
CA VAL A 51 -20.89 1.53 10.95
C VAL A 51 -19.45 1.56 11.40
N VAL A 52 -19.01 2.67 12.00
CA VAL A 52 -17.64 2.87 12.45
C VAL A 52 -17.61 3.09 13.95
N HIS A 53 -16.82 2.27 14.62
CA HIS A 53 -16.54 2.37 16.05
C HIS A 53 -15.12 2.90 16.27
N GLU A 54 -14.88 3.56 17.38
CA GLU A 54 -13.58 4.10 17.72
C GLU A 54 -13.04 3.49 19.01
N LEU A 55 -11.76 3.14 19.00
CA LEU A 55 -11.04 2.69 20.18
C LEU A 55 -9.74 3.50 20.34
N PRO A 56 -9.33 3.81 21.58
CA PRO A 56 -8.09 4.56 21.82
C PRO A 56 -6.88 3.63 21.69
N PHE A 57 -6.48 3.34 20.44
CA PHE A 57 -5.27 2.57 20.17
C PHE A 57 -4.03 3.35 20.60
N VAL A 58 -3.05 2.63 21.13
CA VAL A 58 -1.72 3.17 21.46
C VAL A 58 -0.71 2.48 20.55
N GLU A 59 0.02 3.27 19.78
CA GLU A 59 1.12 2.75 18.98
C GLU A 59 2.35 2.50 19.85
N ILE A 60 3.10 1.45 19.54
CA ILE A 60 4.39 1.20 20.17
C ILE A 60 5.37 2.25 19.64
N SER A 61 5.75 3.19 20.49
CA SER A 61 6.76 4.19 20.21
C SER A 61 8.01 3.96 21.08
N ARG A 62 9.09 4.72 20.80
CA ARG A 62 10.29 4.72 21.65
C ARG A 62 10.11 5.49 22.96
N ARG A 63 8.94 6.11 23.18
CA ARG A 63 8.65 6.85 24.43
C ARG A 63 8.28 5.87 25.54
N LYS A 64 8.97 5.94 26.67
CA LYS A 64 8.72 5.07 27.83
C LYS A 64 7.24 5.09 28.28
N ALA A 65 6.58 6.24 28.22
CA ALA A 65 5.17 6.39 28.57
C ALA A 65 4.25 5.56 27.66
N ASP A 66 4.53 5.49 26.34
CA ASP A 66 3.72 4.72 25.41
C ASP A 66 3.91 3.21 25.64
N VAL A 67 5.15 2.79 25.93
CA VAL A 67 5.44 1.38 26.28
C VAL A 67 4.71 0.95 27.55
N LEU A 68 4.71 1.79 28.59
CA LEU A 68 3.99 1.51 29.86
C LEU A 68 2.47 1.46 29.66
N ARG A 69 1.93 2.30 28.79
CA ARG A 69 0.49 2.36 28.50
C ARG A 69 0.04 1.27 27.51
N TYR A 70 0.94 0.76 26.70
CA TYR A 70 0.60 -0.16 25.62
C TYR A 70 -0.11 -1.41 26.12
N VAL A 71 0.46 -2.15 27.05
CA VAL A 71 -0.12 -3.42 27.55
C VAL A 71 -1.48 -3.22 28.23
N PRO A 72 -1.65 -2.29 29.17
CA PRO A 72 -2.97 -2.03 29.77
C PRO A 72 -4.03 -1.62 28.74
N MET A 73 -3.65 -0.75 27.78
CA MET A 73 -4.57 -0.31 26.73
C MET A 73 -4.89 -1.42 25.74
N LEU A 74 -3.92 -2.27 25.40
CA LEU A 74 -4.12 -3.46 24.57
C LEU A 74 -5.15 -4.40 25.19
N LEU A 75 -5.03 -4.71 26.49
CA LEU A 75 -5.97 -5.57 27.21
C LEU A 75 -7.37 -4.95 27.28
N LEU A 76 -7.44 -3.65 27.59
CA LEU A 76 -8.70 -2.90 27.62
C LEU A 76 -9.38 -2.87 26.26
N ASN A 77 -8.64 -2.57 25.20
CA ASN A 77 -9.16 -2.52 23.82
C ASN A 77 -9.56 -3.92 23.34
N GLY A 78 -8.82 -4.96 23.68
CA GLY A 78 -9.21 -6.35 23.39
C GLY A 78 -10.52 -6.74 24.06
N TRP A 79 -10.71 -6.34 25.34
CA TRP A 79 -11.97 -6.55 26.04
C TRP A 79 -13.11 -5.74 25.42
N ARG A 80 -12.89 -4.46 25.08
CA ARG A 80 -13.88 -3.61 24.39
C ARG A 80 -14.26 -4.19 23.04
N LEU A 81 -13.28 -4.61 22.24
CA LEU A 81 -13.51 -5.23 20.95
C LEU A 81 -14.30 -6.54 21.06
N ARG A 82 -13.96 -7.41 22.01
CA ARG A 82 -14.75 -8.61 22.30
C ARG A 82 -16.21 -8.25 22.69
N ARG A 83 -16.39 -7.26 23.55
CA ARG A 83 -17.74 -6.83 23.98
C ARG A 83 -18.53 -6.26 22.80
N LEU A 84 -17.88 -5.48 21.94
CA LEU A 84 -18.46 -4.95 20.71
C LEU A 84 -18.86 -6.10 19.77
N ALA A 85 -17.95 -7.01 19.46
CA ALA A 85 -18.21 -8.18 18.62
C ALA A 85 -19.42 -8.99 19.11
N ARG A 86 -19.49 -9.24 20.45
CA ARG A 86 -20.63 -9.94 21.04
C ARG A 86 -21.96 -9.18 20.87
N ARG A 87 -21.94 -7.84 21.04
CA ARG A 87 -23.15 -7.01 20.90
C ARG A 87 -23.66 -6.98 19.47
N GLN A 88 -22.74 -6.99 18.50
CA GLN A 88 -23.04 -6.94 17.07
C GLN A 88 -23.25 -8.33 16.45
N GLY A 89 -23.12 -9.42 17.24
CA GLY A 89 -23.21 -10.78 16.72
C GLY A 89 -22.06 -11.15 15.76
N ALA A 90 -20.92 -10.45 15.83
CA ALA A 90 -19.80 -10.73 14.96
C ALA A 90 -19.07 -12.01 15.37
N ALA A 91 -18.83 -12.90 14.41
CA ALA A 91 -18.11 -14.15 14.61
C ALA A 91 -16.65 -14.06 14.15
N LEU A 92 -16.28 -13.03 13.37
CA LEU A 92 -14.95 -12.86 12.79
C LEU A 92 -14.43 -11.44 12.97
N ILE A 93 -13.17 -11.34 13.33
CA ILE A 93 -12.38 -10.11 13.32
C ILE A 93 -11.40 -10.21 12.14
N HIS A 94 -11.48 -9.30 11.19
CA HIS A 94 -10.43 -9.10 10.19
C HIS A 94 -9.59 -7.90 10.62
N GLN A 95 -8.36 -8.16 10.96
CA GLN A 95 -7.40 -7.14 11.38
C GLN A 95 -6.53 -6.76 10.20
N ASN A 96 -6.69 -5.53 9.74
CA ASN A 96 -6.02 -4.97 8.54
C ASN A 96 -4.62 -4.45 8.85
N ASP A 97 -3.98 -5.01 9.86
CA ASP A 97 -2.66 -4.64 10.33
C ASP A 97 -2.03 -5.80 11.12
N PHE A 98 -0.76 -6.05 10.87
CA PHE A 98 -0.01 -7.13 11.48
C PHE A 98 0.48 -6.80 12.90
N TYR A 99 0.69 -5.51 13.21
CA TYR A 99 1.25 -5.10 14.53
C TYR A 99 0.19 -4.89 15.60
N ASN A 100 -1.04 -4.65 15.24
CA ASN A 100 -2.11 -4.47 16.19
C ASN A 100 -2.46 -5.82 16.83
N LEU A 101 -2.22 -5.96 18.11
CA LEU A 101 -2.51 -7.20 18.84
C LEU A 101 -3.93 -7.22 19.44
N THR A 102 -4.75 -6.20 19.22
CA THR A 102 -6.08 -6.08 19.83
C THR A 102 -7.01 -7.24 19.44
N GLY A 103 -6.97 -7.67 18.17
CA GLY A 103 -7.75 -8.82 17.69
C GLY A 103 -7.36 -10.13 18.37
N TYR A 104 -6.06 -10.32 18.64
CA TYR A 104 -5.56 -11.51 19.34
C TYR A 104 -6.09 -11.58 20.78
N VAL A 105 -6.05 -10.45 21.51
CA VAL A 105 -6.59 -10.36 22.86
C VAL A 105 -8.10 -10.60 22.86
N ALA A 106 -8.84 -10.02 21.91
CA ALA A 106 -10.28 -10.22 21.79
C ALA A 106 -10.63 -11.70 21.53
N LYS A 107 -9.88 -12.37 20.63
CA LYS A 107 -10.03 -13.81 20.35
C LYS A 107 -9.74 -14.65 21.59
N LEU A 108 -8.64 -14.40 22.28
CA LEU A 108 -8.25 -15.09 23.51
C LEU A 108 -9.36 -14.97 24.58
N LEU A 109 -9.80 -13.74 24.83
CA LEU A 109 -10.87 -13.47 25.81
C LEU A 109 -12.23 -14.07 25.41
N SER A 110 -12.45 -14.37 24.13
CA SER A 110 -13.66 -15.04 23.64
C SER A 110 -13.61 -16.57 23.78
N LEU A 111 -12.51 -17.13 24.31
CA LEU A 111 -12.26 -18.56 24.39
C LEU A 111 -12.35 -19.25 23.00
N GLY A 112 -11.80 -18.59 21.98
CA GLY A 112 -11.76 -19.11 20.61
C GLY A 112 -13.07 -18.98 19.81
N ARG A 113 -14.14 -18.46 20.39
CA ARG A 113 -15.42 -18.26 19.67
C ARG A 113 -15.34 -17.21 18.57
N LEU A 114 -14.44 -16.21 18.70
CA LEU A 114 -14.15 -15.25 17.65
C LEU A 114 -13.02 -15.79 16.77
N GLN A 115 -13.24 -15.79 15.48
CA GLN A 115 -12.20 -16.07 14.51
C GLN A 115 -11.38 -14.80 14.23
N LEU A 116 -10.09 -14.95 13.89
CA LEU A 116 -9.18 -13.85 13.62
C LEU A 116 -8.48 -14.06 12.30
N VAL A 117 -8.75 -13.19 11.34
CA VAL A 117 -7.97 -13.03 10.11
C VAL A 117 -7.02 -11.86 10.29
N VAL A 118 -5.75 -12.06 9.97
CA VAL A 118 -4.72 -11.02 10.03
C VAL A 118 -4.23 -10.72 8.62
N HIS A 119 -4.40 -9.49 8.17
CA HIS A 119 -3.98 -9.04 6.85
C HIS A 119 -2.64 -8.29 6.95
N VAL A 120 -1.62 -8.82 6.32
CA VAL A 120 -0.25 -8.28 6.35
C VAL A 120 -0.02 -7.40 5.13
N ARG A 121 0.08 -6.10 5.37
CA ARG A 121 0.17 -5.07 4.32
C ARG A 121 1.52 -4.36 4.24
N PHE A 122 2.54 -4.93 4.85
CA PHE A 122 3.91 -4.42 4.76
C PHE A 122 4.89 -5.60 4.72
N LEU A 123 6.13 -5.33 4.35
CA LEU A 123 7.18 -6.34 4.36
C LEU A 123 7.73 -6.50 5.79
N PRO A 124 7.49 -7.64 6.48
CA PRO A 124 7.98 -7.83 7.84
C PRO A 124 9.50 -7.75 7.96
N GLN A 125 10.21 -8.03 6.85
CA GLN A 125 11.67 -7.93 6.77
C GLN A 125 12.20 -6.49 6.98
N SER A 126 11.37 -5.47 6.76
CA SER A 126 11.71 -4.06 7.02
C SER A 126 11.73 -3.70 8.51
N LEU A 127 11.18 -4.57 9.36
CA LEU A 127 11.20 -4.39 10.82
C LEU A 127 12.51 -4.90 11.44
N VAL A 128 12.75 -4.47 12.68
CA VAL A 128 13.80 -5.05 13.54
C VAL A 128 13.52 -6.55 13.72
N GLN A 129 14.48 -7.40 13.34
CA GLN A 129 14.26 -8.85 13.19
C GLN A 129 13.69 -9.56 14.43
N PRO A 130 14.10 -9.29 15.69
CA PRO A 130 13.48 -9.92 16.87
C PRO A 130 11.97 -9.61 16.96
N LEU A 131 11.59 -8.38 16.64
CA LEU A 131 10.20 -7.94 16.66
C LEU A 131 9.40 -8.66 15.56
N ALA A 132 9.90 -8.66 14.33
CA ALA A 132 9.28 -9.35 13.21
C ALA A 132 9.05 -10.85 13.49
N ARG A 133 10.03 -11.53 14.09
CA ARG A 133 9.93 -12.95 14.50
C ARG A 133 8.85 -13.15 15.56
N THR A 134 8.76 -12.26 16.54
CA THR A 134 7.74 -12.32 17.58
C THR A 134 6.34 -12.17 16.99
N TRP A 135 6.12 -11.19 16.10
CA TRP A 135 4.82 -11.04 15.45
C TRP A 135 4.47 -12.22 14.54
N ARG A 136 5.46 -12.76 13.81
CA ARG A 136 5.24 -14.00 13.02
C ARG A 136 4.79 -15.16 13.90
N TRP A 137 5.47 -15.36 15.02
CA TRP A 137 5.09 -16.40 15.99
C TRP A 137 3.68 -16.18 16.55
N LEU A 138 3.34 -14.94 16.97
CA LEU A 138 2.01 -14.60 17.43
C LEU A 138 0.94 -14.85 16.36
N ALA A 139 1.22 -14.51 15.10
CA ALA A 139 0.33 -14.82 14.00
C ALA A 139 0.14 -16.34 13.84
N GLY A 140 1.23 -17.11 14.01
CA GLY A 140 1.22 -18.57 13.94
C GLY A 140 0.27 -19.24 14.91
N ILE A 141 0.24 -18.76 16.16
CA ILE A 141 -0.56 -19.39 17.23
C ILE A 141 -1.93 -18.72 17.40
N GLY A 142 -2.09 -17.48 17.02
CA GLY A 142 -3.29 -16.68 17.33
C GLY A 142 -4.22 -16.42 16.15
N ALA A 143 -3.72 -16.33 14.92
CA ALA A 143 -4.56 -16.11 13.76
C ALA A 143 -5.25 -17.40 13.30
N SER A 144 -6.50 -17.30 12.86
CA SER A 144 -7.20 -18.40 12.18
C SER A 144 -6.71 -18.53 10.73
N ARG A 145 -6.38 -17.40 10.12
CA ARG A 145 -5.79 -17.28 8.78
C ARG A 145 -4.93 -16.02 8.70
N VAL A 146 -3.88 -16.07 7.88
CA VAL A 146 -3.08 -14.90 7.51
C VAL A 146 -3.31 -14.60 6.03
N VAL A 147 -3.63 -13.35 5.73
CA VAL A 147 -3.72 -12.82 4.38
C VAL A 147 -2.48 -11.98 4.11
N CYS A 148 -1.79 -12.27 3.02
CA CYS A 148 -0.63 -11.52 2.57
C CYS A 148 -1.01 -10.72 1.33
N VAL A 149 -0.67 -9.43 1.28
CA VAL A 149 -1.01 -8.56 0.14
C VAL A 149 -0.22 -8.90 -1.12
N SER A 150 0.84 -9.71 -1.01
CA SER A 150 1.70 -10.12 -2.13
C SER A 150 2.44 -11.42 -1.83
N GLN A 151 3.04 -12.02 -2.86
CA GLN A 151 3.96 -13.16 -2.68
C GLN A 151 5.24 -12.74 -1.93
N ALA A 152 5.70 -11.50 -2.12
CA ALA A 152 6.85 -10.95 -1.39
C ALA A 152 6.60 -10.97 0.12
N VAL A 153 5.38 -10.63 0.57
CA VAL A 153 4.97 -10.74 1.96
C VAL A 153 4.81 -12.20 2.37
N ARG A 154 4.17 -13.02 1.53
CA ARG A 154 3.91 -14.43 1.82
C ARG A 154 5.19 -15.24 2.07
N ARG A 155 6.26 -14.96 1.33
CA ARG A 155 7.57 -15.63 1.50
C ARG A 155 8.15 -15.48 2.92
N TYR A 156 7.67 -14.51 3.69
CA TYR A 156 8.06 -14.33 5.08
C TYR A 156 7.38 -15.34 6.03
N PHE A 157 6.25 -15.90 5.63
CA PHE A 157 5.49 -16.86 6.42
C PHE A 157 5.74 -18.27 5.89
N ASP A 158 6.03 -19.20 6.80
CA ASP A 158 6.04 -20.62 6.50
C ASP A 158 4.60 -21.13 6.27
N ALA A 159 4.42 -22.42 6.02
CA ALA A 159 3.09 -23.02 5.81
C ALA A 159 2.13 -22.88 7.01
N THR A 160 2.67 -22.63 8.19
CA THR A 160 1.90 -22.42 9.44
C THR A 160 2.12 -21.01 9.97
N PRO A 161 1.07 -20.21 10.22
CA PRO A 161 -0.35 -20.50 10.08
C PRO A 161 -0.78 -20.64 8.61
N PRO A 162 -1.96 -21.24 8.31
CA PRO A 162 -2.48 -21.23 6.96
C PRO A 162 -2.56 -19.81 6.42
N ASN A 163 -1.84 -19.55 5.34
CA ASN A 163 -1.73 -18.23 4.75
C ASN A 163 -1.99 -18.28 3.24
N GLN A 164 -2.53 -17.18 2.73
CA GLN A 164 -2.79 -17.03 1.30
C GLN A 164 -2.53 -15.61 0.86
N VAL A 165 -2.25 -15.44 -0.42
CA VAL A 165 -2.16 -14.11 -1.03
C VAL A 165 -3.54 -13.69 -1.51
N ILE A 166 -3.94 -12.48 -1.08
CA ILE A 166 -5.09 -11.77 -1.66
C ILE A 166 -4.56 -10.38 -1.98
N TYR A 167 -4.40 -10.13 -3.26
CA TYR A 167 -3.90 -8.85 -3.77
C TYR A 167 -4.90 -7.73 -3.53
N ASP A 168 -4.42 -6.51 -3.39
CA ASP A 168 -5.27 -5.34 -3.40
C ASP A 168 -5.90 -5.17 -4.79
N PRO A 169 -7.19 -4.77 -4.86
CA PRO A 169 -7.88 -4.64 -6.12
C PRO A 169 -7.43 -3.41 -6.90
N LEU A 170 -7.62 -3.44 -8.21
CA LEU A 170 -7.57 -2.24 -9.04
C LEU A 170 -8.55 -1.17 -8.53
N PRO A 171 -8.26 0.12 -8.75
CA PRO A 171 -9.11 1.22 -8.27
C PRO A 171 -10.50 1.27 -8.93
N GLY A 172 -10.71 0.52 -10.02
CA GLY A 172 -11.99 0.46 -10.72
C GLY A 172 -12.01 -0.64 -11.78
N THR A 173 -13.18 -0.83 -12.37
CA THR A 173 -13.40 -1.77 -13.49
C THR A 173 -13.53 -1.05 -14.83
N GLU A 174 -13.62 0.28 -14.83
CA GLU A 174 -13.90 1.09 -16.00
C GLU A 174 -12.81 0.94 -17.07
N ARG A 175 -13.26 0.89 -18.32
CA ARG A 175 -12.37 0.94 -19.47
C ARG A 175 -11.97 2.40 -19.71
N HIS A 176 -10.99 2.90 -19.01
CA HIS A 176 -10.38 4.17 -19.39
C HIS A 176 -9.79 4.05 -20.80
N PRO A 177 -9.97 5.04 -21.69
CA PRO A 177 -9.26 5.06 -22.97
C PRO A 177 -7.76 4.95 -22.70
N VAL A 178 -7.05 4.33 -23.64
CA VAL A 178 -5.58 4.28 -23.57
C VAL A 178 -5.09 5.73 -23.67
N PRO A 179 -4.37 6.26 -22.67
CA PRO A 179 -3.84 7.60 -22.80
C PRO A 179 -2.91 7.62 -24.02
N THR A 180 -3.16 8.55 -24.93
CA THR A 180 -2.13 8.94 -25.86
C THR A 180 -1.25 9.91 -25.10
N HIS A 181 0.02 9.61 -24.93
CA HIS A 181 1.01 10.55 -24.39
C HIS A 181 1.63 11.30 -25.60
N PRO A 182 0.95 12.33 -26.15
CA PRO A 182 1.52 13.10 -27.23
C PRO A 182 2.80 13.76 -26.74
N LEU A 183 3.79 13.87 -27.60
CA LEU A 183 4.97 14.67 -27.31
C LEU A 183 4.50 16.07 -26.87
N ARG A 184 4.99 16.54 -25.75
CA ARG A 184 4.69 17.89 -25.29
C ARG A 184 5.17 18.90 -26.34
N PRO A 185 4.47 20.02 -26.54
CA PRO A 185 4.87 21.01 -27.57
C PRO A 185 6.29 21.53 -27.37
N ASP A 186 6.78 21.57 -26.14
CA ASP A 186 8.14 21.97 -25.76
C ASP A 186 9.15 20.81 -25.81
N GLY A 187 8.72 19.60 -26.19
CA GLY A 187 9.54 18.40 -26.26
C GLY A 187 9.96 17.84 -24.90
N THR A 188 9.47 18.38 -23.79
CA THR A 188 9.81 17.88 -22.45
C THR A 188 9.21 16.51 -22.17
N ILE A 189 9.85 15.76 -21.28
CA ILE A 189 9.43 14.43 -20.80
C ILE A 189 9.22 14.52 -19.30
N GLN A 190 7.97 14.35 -18.87
CA GLN A 190 7.57 14.48 -17.48
C GLN A 190 7.66 13.16 -16.73
N LEU A 191 8.55 13.10 -15.75
CA LEU A 191 8.64 11.99 -14.81
C LEU A 191 7.81 12.32 -13.54
N LEU A 192 7.09 11.35 -13.03
CA LEU A 192 6.32 11.46 -11.78
C LEU A 192 6.86 10.50 -10.73
N TYR A 193 7.13 11.00 -9.56
CA TYR A 193 7.36 10.21 -8.34
C TYR A 193 6.23 10.46 -7.35
N LEU A 194 5.24 9.57 -7.29
CA LEU A 194 4.05 9.72 -6.45
C LEU A 194 4.17 8.89 -5.19
N SER A 195 4.53 9.52 -4.07
CA SER A 195 4.66 8.88 -2.77
C SER A 195 4.74 9.93 -1.66
N ASN A 196 4.21 9.62 -0.46
CA ASN A 196 4.45 10.47 0.71
C ASN A 196 5.96 10.64 0.97
N TYR A 197 6.36 11.84 1.36
CA TYR A 197 7.75 12.11 1.76
C TYR A 197 8.09 11.34 3.02
N MET A 198 8.89 10.29 2.86
CA MET A 198 9.30 9.45 3.97
C MET A 198 10.60 8.72 3.60
N GLN A 199 11.55 8.67 4.52
CA GLN A 199 12.76 7.87 4.33
C GLN A 199 12.44 6.41 3.98
N GLY A 200 13.19 5.85 3.03
CA GLY A 200 12.96 4.50 2.50
C GLY A 200 11.93 4.44 1.38
N LYS A 201 11.25 5.56 1.06
CA LYS A 201 10.38 5.65 -0.11
C LYS A 201 11.15 6.01 -1.40
N GLY A 202 12.48 6.20 -1.34
CA GLY A 202 13.37 6.28 -2.47
C GLY A 202 13.38 7.60 -3.25
N GLN A 203 12.78 8.69 -2.71
CA GLN A 203 12.85 10.01 -3.36
C GLN A 203 14.29 10.50 -3.50
N ASP A 204 15.16 10.20 -2.54
CA ASP A 204 16.58 10.51 -2.57
C ASP A 204 17.32 9.72 -3.65
N LEU A 205 16.97 8.45 -3.86
CA LEU A 205 17.48 7.63 -4.94
C LEU A 205 17.00 8.14 -6.30
N ALA A 206 15.71 8.50 -6.40
CA ALA A 206 15.12 9.06 -7.61
C ALA A 206 15.79 10.38 -8.00
N LEU A 207 16.08 11.25 -7.03
CA LEU A 207 16.75 12.53 -7.29
C LEU A 207 18.17 12.32 -7.84
N LYS A 208 18.94 11.37 -7.25
CA LYS A 208 20.29 11.01 -7.74
C LYS A 208 20.25 10.38 -9.13
N ALA A 209 19.31 9.47 -9.37
CA ALA A 209 19.14 8.82 -10.67
C ALA A 209 18.71 9.85 -11.74
N PHE A 210 17.81 10.77 -11.37
CA PHE A 210 17.39 11.87 -12.23
C PHE A 210 18.55 12.79 -12.59
N GLN A 211 19.40 13.17 -11.63
CA GLN A 211 20.59 14.00 -11.91
C GLN A 211 21.47 13.38 -13.00
N GLN A 212 21.76 12.07 -12.86
CA GLN A 212 22.56 11.36 -13.87
C GLN A 212 21.85 11.29 -15.22
N ALA A 213 20.54 10.99 -15.23
CA ALA A 213 19.76 10.93 -16.46
C ALA A 213 19.61 12.30 -17.14
N TYR A 214 19.42 13.36 -16.36
CA TYR A 214 19.31 14.74 -16.87
C TYR A 214 20.59 15.23 -17.56
N ALA A 215 21.74 14.76 -17.11
CA ALA A 215 23.03 15.04 -17.80
C ALA A 215 23.11 14.43 -19.21
N HIS A 216 22.31 13.39 -19.49
CA HIS A 216 22.20 12.76 -20.82
C HIS A 216 21.05 13.31 -21.65
N ASP A 217 19.95 13.74 -21.00
CA ASP A 217 18.75 14.25 -21.68
C ASP A 217 18.15 15.43 -20.89
N ASN A 218 18.42 16.64 -21.33
CA ASN A 218 17.97 17.88 -20.69
C ASN A 218 16.47 18.18 -20.88
N ARG A 219 15.74 17.37 -21.63
CA ARG A 219 14.27 17.45 -21.78
C ARG A 219 13.54 16.91 -20.56
N LEU A 220 14.21 16.15 -19.68
CA LEU A 220 13.60 15.52 -18.52
C LEU A 220 13.13 16.56 -17.50
N ARG A 221 11.95 16.33 -16.94
CA ARG A 221 11.39 17.08 -15.81
C ARG A 221 10.93 16.08 -14.76
N LEU A 222 11.21 16.33 -13.50
CA LEU A 222 10.81 15.44 -12.40
C LEU A 222 9.86 16.16 -11.47
N ARG A 223 8.71 15.55 -11.23
CA ARG A 223 7.75 15.99 -10.21
C ARG A 223 7.66 14.95 -9.10
N PHE A 224 8.00 15.36 -7.89
CA PHE A 224 7.62 14.64 -6.68
C PHE A 224 6.23 15.11 -6.24
N ALA A 225 5.34 14.16 -5.97
CA ALA A 225 3.99 14.44 -5.49
C ALA A 225 3.66 13.53 -4.30
N GLY A 226 3.12 14.11 -3.24
CA GLY A 226 2.78 13.40 -2.02
C GLY A 226 2.80 14.29 -0.79
N GLY A 227 2.21 13.82 0.30
CA GLY A 227 2.15 14.54 1.57
C GLY A 227 3.31 14.19 2.51
N ASP A 228 3.47 14.98 3.56
CA ASP A 228 4.37 14.71 4.67
C ASP A 228 3.66 14.04 5.86
N MET A 229 2.37 13.76 5.71
CA MET A 229 1.50 13.17 6.74
C MET A 229 1.42 14.02 8.04
N GLY A 230 1.78 15.31 8.00
CA GLY A 230 1.85 16.20 9.16
C GLY A 230 2.96 15.84 10.14
N MET A 231 3.94 15.04 9.75
CA MET A 231 5.02 14.56 10.62
C MET A 231 6.29 15.37 10.43
N ALA A 232 6.83 15.96 11.50
CA ALA A 232 8.04 16.78 11.44
C ALA A 232 9.21 16.11 10.73
N LYS A 233 9.47 14.82 11.02
CA LYS A 233 10.53 14.05 10.35
C LYS A 233 10.38 13.97 8.83
N ASN A 234 9.14 13.95 8.33
CA ASN A 234 8.86 13.87 6.90
C ASN A 234 8.97 15.26 6.25
N GLN A 235 8.63 16.32 6.98
CA GLN A 235 8.86 17.71 6.57
C GLN A 235 10.36 17.99 6.46
N GLU A 236 11.14 17.56 7.46
CA GLU A 236 12.60 17.66 7.44
C GLU A 236 13.20 16.91 6.25
N PHE A 237 12.73 15.69 5.99
CA PHE A 237 13.18 14.88 4.85
C PHE A 237 12.87 15.58 3.52
N ARG A 238 11.67 16.15 3.36
CA ARG A 238 11.30 16.93 2.18
C ARG A 238 12.23 18.13 2.00
N GLN A 239 12.48 18.91 3.06
CA GLN A 239 13.39 20.06 3.02
C GLN A 239 14.83 19.64 2.64
N GLN A 240 15.29 18.49 3.11
CA GLN A 240 16.59 17.94 2.72
C GLN A 240 16.65 17.60 1.22
N LEU A 241 15.57 17.03 0.66
CA LEU A 241 15.48 16.75 -0.78
C LEU A 241 15.49 18.03 -1.62
N GLU A 242 14.73 19.06 -1.20
CA GLU A 242 14.68 20.37 -1.86
C GLU A 242 16.08 21.06 -1.84
N ALA A 243 16.75 21.04 -0.69
CA ALA A 243 18.10 21.56 -0.56
C ALA A 243 19.12 20.77 -1.42
N THR A 244 19.00 19.45 -1.47
CA THR A 244 19.86 18.58 -2.29
C THR A 244 19.65 18.86 -3.78
N ALA A 245 18.40 19.03 -4.23
CA ALA A 245 18.09 19.39 -5.62
C ALA A 245 18.73 20.74 -6.02
N ALA A 246 18.66 21.74 -5.13
CA ALA A 246 19.29 23.04 -5.35
C ALA A 246 20.80 22.94 -5.43
N GLN A 247 21.45 22.16 -4.54
CA GLN A 247 22.90 21.90 -4.56
C GLN A 247 23.34 21.20 -5.86
N MET A 248 22.46 20.37 -6.43
CA MET A 248 22.70 19.68 -7.71
C MET A 248 22.41 20.59 -8.94
N GLY A 249 21.92 21.82 -8.74
CA GLY A 249 21.52 22.72 -9.84
C GLY A 249 20.24 22.28 -10.57
N LEU A 250 19.33 21.57 -9.89
CA LEU A 250 18.14 20.96 -10.48
C LEU A 250 16.84 21.70 -10.12
N GLN A 251 16.90 22.85 -9.44
CA GLN A 251 15.74 23.57 -8.92
C GLN A 251 14.73 23.98 -10.01
N ASP A 252 15.18 24.18 -11.25
CA ASP A 252 14.33 24.61 -12.38
C ASP A 252 13.65 23.43 -13.08
N VAL A 253 14.09 22.21 -12.84
CA VAL A 253 13.65 20.98 -13.54
C VAL A 253 13.08 19.91 -12.60
N VAL A 254 13.17 20.13 -11.28
CA VAL A 254 12.59 19.26 -10.25
C VAL A 254 11.56 20.05 -9.45
N GLN A 255 10.33 19.54 -9.37
CA GLN A 255 9.24 20.13 -8.63
C GLN A 255 8.88 19.26 -7.42
N PHE A 256 8.69 19.90 -6.26
CA PHE A 256 8.25 19.26 -5.02
C PHE A 256 6.80 19.68 -4.71
N GLY A 257 5.86 18.79 -5.08
CA GLY A 257 4.43 18.97 -4.81
C GLY A 257 4.03 18.56 -3.39
N GLY A 258 2.79 18.86 -3.04
CA GLY A 258 2.14 18.45 -1.80
C GLY A 258 1.28 17.20 -1.97
N PHE A 259 0.39 16.98 -1.00
CA PHE A 259 -0.59 15.90 -1.04
C PHE A 259 -1.50 16.01 -2.27
N VAL A 260 -1.72 14.88 -2.93
CA VAL A 260 -2.53 14.78 -4.14
C VAL A 260 -3.83 14.05 -3.82
N THR A 261 -4.96 14.66 -4.16
CA THR A 261 -6.29 14.05 -4.03
C THR A 261 -6.71 13.29 -5.28
N ASP A 262 -6.32 13.78 -6.46
CA ASP A 262 -6.58 13.16 -7.75
C ASP A 262 -5.29 12.52 -8.30
N THR A 263 -5.02 11.29 -7.85
CA THR A 263 -3.84 10.53 -8.27
C THR A 263 -3.93 10.09 -9.72
N GLU A 264 -5.15 9.87 -10.25
CA GLU A 264 -5.37 9.51 -11.65
C GLU A 264 -4.92 10.63 -12.58
N ALA A 265 -5.33 11.87 -12.29
CA ALA A 265 -4.92 13.02 -13.11
C ALA A 265 -3.40 13.22 -13.09
N GLU A 266 -2.74 13.11 -11.95
CA GLU A 266 -1.29 13.21 -11.83
C GLU A 266 -0.57 12.11 -12.63
N ILE A 267 -1.02 10.86 -12.52
CA ILE A 267 -0.43 9.73 -13.23
C ILE A 267 -0.60 9.89 -14.75
N LYS A 268 -1.81 10.24 -15.20
CA LYS A 268 -2.08 10.45 -16.63
C LYS A 268 -1.35 11.66 -17.24
N ALA A 269 -1.02 12.65 -16.43
CA ALA A 269 -0.26 13.82 -16.86
C ALA A 269 1.24 13.54 -17.03
N ALA A 270 1.75 12.42 -16.52
CA ALA A 270 3.15 12.03 -16.63
C ALA A 270 3.41 11.15 -17.85
N ASP A 271 4.63 11.23 -18.39
CA ASP A 271 5.11 10.35 -19.45
C ASP A 271 5.70 9.04 -18.90
N ILE A 272 6.24 9.09 -17.67
CA ILE A 272 6.84 7.95 -16.97
C ILE A 272 6.59 8.10 -15.47
N VAL A 273 6.16 7.03 -14.83
CA VAL A 273 6.09 6.94 -13.36
C VAL A 273 7.31 6.21 -12.82
N LEU A 274 7.89 6.72 -11.75
CA LEU A 274 9.02 6.14 -11.04
C LEU A 274 8.59 5.64 -9.65
N ASN A 275 9.09 4.46 -9.26
CA ASN A 275 9.01 3.97 -7.89
C ASN A 275 10.33 3.28 -7.51
N PHE A 276 11.19 3.98 -6.78
CA PHE A 276 12.49 3.48 -6.32
C PHE A 276 12.50 3.27 -4.81
N SER A 277 11.33 2.93 -4.25
CA SER A 277 11.22 2.55 -2.83
C SER A 277 12.22 1.44 -2.49
N GLU A 278 12.77 1.51 -1.28
CA GLU A 278 13.70 0.49 -0.79
C GLU A 278 12.99 -0.78 -0.30
N SER A 279 11.71 -0.66 0.04
CA SER A 279 10.87 -1.75 0.53
C SER A 279 9.40 -1.44 0.28
N GLU A 280 8.74 -2.27 -0.52
CA GLU A 280 7.30 -2.19 -0.79
C GLU A 280 6.65 -3.57 -0.69
N SER A 281 5.56 -3.63 0.03
CA SER A 281 4.79 -4.88 0.14
C SER A 281 3.98 -5.20 -1.12
N PHE A 282 3.47 -4.15 -1.82
CA PHE A 282 2.67 -4.30 -3.03
C PHE A 282 2.88 -3.12 -3.99
N SER A 283 2.63 -1.89 -3.56
CA SER A 283 2.68 -0.62 -4.29
C SER A 283 1.43 -0.32 -5.13
N LEU A 284 0.47 0.35 -4.50
CA LEU A 284 -0.71 0.85 -5.20
C LEU A 284 -0.35 1.87 -6.29
N THR A 285 0.66 2.71 -6.09
CA THR A 285 1.12 3.66 -7.11
C THR A 285 1.59 2.97 -8.38
N CYS A 286 2.35 1.86 -8.26
CA CYS A 286 2.75 1.08 -9.43
C CYS A 286 1.55 0.43 -10.12
N LEU A 287 0.60 -0.10 -9.34
CA LEU A 287 -0.63 -0.68 -9.85
C LEU A 287 -1.46 0.34 -10.62
N ASP A 288 -1.63 1.54 -10.04
CA ASP A 288 -2.39 2.65 -10.63
C ASP A 288 -1.71 3.16 -11.92
N ALA A 289 -0.38 3.30 -11.92
CA ALA A 289 0.36 3.71 -13.12
C ALA A 289 0.09 2.75 -14.30
N LEU A 290 0.19 1.45 -14.06
CA LEU A 290 -0.09 0.42 -15.07
C LEU A 290 -1.57 0.43 -15.49
N PHE A 291 -2.49 0.58 -14.54
CA PHE A 291 -3.93 0.60 -14.81
C PHE A 291 -4.35 1.81 -15.64
N PHE A 292 -3.88 3.00 -15.29
CA PHE A 292 -4.16 4.23 -16.02
C PHE A 292 -3.37 4.34 -17.32
N GLY A 293 -2.35 3.52 -17.51
CA GLY A 293 -1.62 3.41 -18.77
C GLY A 293 -0.43 4.36 -18.87
N THR A 294 0.24 4.65 -17.77
CA THR A 294 1.50 5.39 -17.77
C THR A 294 2.67 4.41 -17.60
N PRO A 295 3.69 4.44 -18.46
CA PRO A 295 4.87 3.59 -18.37
C PRO A 295 5.56 3.68 -17.01
N LEU A 296 6.02 2.55 -16.47
CA LEU A 296 6.55 2.40 -15.12
C LEU A 296 8.01 1.96 -15.13
N ILE A 297 8.83 2.60 -14.27
CA ILE A 297 10.13 2.09 -13.84
C ILE A 297 10.06 1.88 -12.32
N ALA A 298 10.30 0.67 -11.85
CA ALA A 298 10.26 0.35 -10.43
C ALA A 298 11.50 -0.42 -9.97
N SER A 299 11.89 -0.25 -8.70
CA SER A 299 12.94 -1.05 -8.09
C SER A 299 12.43 -2.43 -7.69
N ASP A 300 13.28 -3.45 -7.78
CA ASP A 300 13.03 -4.79 -7.23
C ASP A 300 13.18 -4.76 -5.71
N CYS A 301 12.17 -4.23 -5.05
CA CYS A 301 12.14 -4.04 -3.60
C CYS A 301 11.05 -4.86 -2.89
N GLY A 302 10.44 -5.82 -3.61
CA GLY A 302 9.40 -6.70 -3.10
C GLY A 302 8.17 -6.75 -3.99
N GLY A 303 7.06 -6.11 -3.55
CA GLY A 303 5.78 -6.15 -4.26
C GLY A 303 5.77 -5.62 -5.68
N PRO A 304 6.49 -4.55 -6.04
CA PRO A 304 6.49 -4.03 -7.42
C PRO A 304 6.86 -5.06 -8.48
N ALA A 305 7.77 -6.00 -8.19
CA ALA A 305 8.17 -7.07 -9.11
C ALA A 305 7.02 -8.02 -9.50
N GLU A 306 5.90 -7.99 -8.77
CA GLU A 306 4.73 -8.84 -9.05
C GLU A 306 3.68 -8.14 -9.92
N LEU A 307 3.81 -6.82 -10.13
CA LEU A 307 2.80 -5.98 -10.77
C LEU A 307 2.93 -5.91 -12.29
N PHE A 308 4.08 -6.28 -12.83
CA PHE A 308 4.35 -6.23 -14.27
C PHE A 308 5.46 -7.20 -14.68
N GLU A 309 5.62 -7.39 -15.98
CA GLU A 309 6.70 -8.19 -16.57
C GLU A 309 7.81 -7.25 -17.05
N HIS A 310 9.01 -7.45 -16.51
CA HIS A 310 10.20 -6.71 -16.93
C HIS A 310 10.41 -6.81 -18.45
N GLU A 311 10.76 -5.69 -19.10
CA GLU A 311 10.99 -5.55 -20.56
C GLU A 311 9.73 -5.74 -21.44
N ARG A 312 8.59 -6.12 -20.88
CA ARG A 312 7.32 -6.28 -21.62
C ARG A 312 6.28 -5.24 -21.29
N SER A 313 6.19 -4.86 -20.03
CA SER A 313 5.15 -3.94 -19.54
C SER A 313 5.66 -2.89 -18.55
N GLY A 314 6.97 -2.82 -18.36
CA GLY A 314 7.68 -1.87 -17.54
C GLY A 314 9.14 -2.25 -17.35
N LEU A 315 9.91 -1.39 -16.68
CA LEU A 315 11.31 -1.67 -16.36
C LEU A 315 11.47 -1.91 -14.86
N LEU A 316 11.96 -3.11 -14.49
CA LEU A 316 12.36 -3.45 -13.13
C LEU A 316 13.87 -3.28 -13.02
N VAL A 317 14.32 -2.48 -12.04
CA VAL A 317 15.74 -2.21 -11.82
C VAL A 317 16.19 -2.74 -10.44
N PRO A 318 17.47 -3.10 -10.27
CA PRO A 318 17.96 -3.54 -8.96
C PRO A 318 17.71 -2.48 -7.89
N ASN A 319 17.36 -2.94 -6.69
CA ASN A 319 17.09 -2.05 -5.57
C ASN A 319 18.35 -1.27 -5.16
N ARG A 320 18.20 0.04 -4.93
CA ARG A 320 19.29 0.96 -4.55
C ARG A 320 20.41 1.12 -5.59
N ASP A 321 20.22 0.65 -6.81
CA ASP A 321 21.19 0.80 -7.90
C ASP A 321 20.89 2.07 -8.71
N VAL A 322 21.45 3.19 -8.26
CA VAL A 322 21.26 4.51 -8.88
C VAL A 322 21.71 4.53 -10.37
N PRO A 323 22.84 3.95 -10.77
CA PRO A 323 23.22 3.82 -12.17
C PRO A 323 22.17 3.07 -13.02
N ALA A 324 21.67 1.92 -12.55
CA ALA A 324 20.64 1.17 -13.27
C ALA A 324 19.31 1.94 -13.35
N MET A 325 18.92 2.66 -12.27
CA MET A 325 17.75 3.54 -12.26
C MET A 325 17.88 4.64 -13.30
N SER A 326 19.04 5.30 -13.37
CA SER A 326 19.34 6.35 -14.34
C SER A 326 19.30 5.82 -15.78
N ALA A 327 19.95 4.70 -16.05
CA ALA A 327 19.96 4.07 -17.37
C ALA A 327 18.54 3.70 -17.85
N ALA A 328 17.69 3.21 -16.95
CA ALA A 328 16.29 2.91 -17.25
C ALA A 328 15.48 4.18 -17.58
N ILE A 329 15.71 5.28 -16.85
CA ILE A 329 15.09 6.59 -17.16
C ILE A 329 15.49 7.04 -18.57
N VAL A 330 16.80 7.08 -18.87
CA VAL A 330 17.31 7.49 -20.19
C VAL A 330 16.72 6.63 -21.30
N ARG A 331 16.74 5.30 -21.12
CA ARG A 331 16.21 4.35 -22.11
C ARG A 331 14.74 4.57 -22.43
N LEU A 332 13.91 4.71 -21.39
CA LEU A 332 12.48 4.84 -21.57
C LEU A 332 12.10 6.25 -22.06
N ALA A 333 12.86 7.27 -21.67
CA ALA A 333 12.70 8.63 -22.19
C ALA A 333 13.05 8.73 -23.68
N ALA A 334 14.12 8.08 -24.10
CA ALA A 334 14.59 8.12 -25.50
C ALA A 334 13.66 7.42 -26.50
N SER A 335 12.81 6.47 -26.06
CA SER A 335 11.99 5.65 -26.96
C SER A 335 10.49 5.83 -26.70
N ALA A 336 9.83 6.62 -27.54
CA ALA A 336 8.37 6.73 -27.55
C ALA A 336 7.70 5.39 -27.87
N ASP A 337 8.27 4.63 -28.80
CA ASP A 337 7.76 3.32 -29.21
C ASP A 337 7.77 2.32 -28.05
N LEU A 338 8.84 2.31 -27.23
CA LEU A 338 8.92 1.45 -26.05
C LEU A 338 7.86 1.84 -25.01
N ARG A 339 7.65 3.15 -24.79
CA ARG A 339 6.58 3.63 -23.92
C ARG A 339 5.21 3.18 -24.41
N GLN A 340 4.95 3.34 -25.73
CA GLN A 340 3.69 2.91 -26.35
C GLN A 340 3.49 1.40 -26.32
N GLN A 341 4.54 0.61 -26.41
CA GLN A 341 4.49 -0.86 -26.27
C GLN A 341 4.13 -1.29 -24.86
N PHE A 342 4.69 -0.65 -23.82
CA PHE A 342 4.46 -1.02 -22.42
C PHE A 342 3.03 -0.75 -21.96
N VAL A 343 2.39 0.30 -22.45
CA VAL A 343 1.05 0.72 -22.00
C VAL A 343 0.00 -0.38 -22.15
N PRO A 344 -0.29 -0.93 -23.34
CA PRO A 344 -1.31 -1.97 -23.47
C PRO A 344 -0.94 -3.25 -22.74
N ALA A 345 0.34 -3.62 -22.74
CA ALA A 345 0.82 -4.83 -22.06
C ALA A 345 0.65 -4.73 -20.54
N GLY A 346 1.03 -3.58 -19.94
CA GLY A 346 0.87 -3.33 -18.51
C GLY A 346 -0.60 -3.33 -18.08
N ARG A 347 -1.46 -2.65 -18.83
CA ARG A 347 -2.90 -2.62 -18.58
C ARG A 347 -3.55 -4.01 -18.67
N ALA A 348 -3.17 -4.80 -19.67
CA ALA A 348 -3.67 -6.16 -19.83
C ALA A 348 -3.26 -7.03 -18.64
N TYR A 349 -1.98 -6.96 -18.25
CA TYR A 349 -1.45 -7.73 -17.14
C TYR A 349 -2.17 -7.41 -15.83
N VAL A 350 -2.30 -6.13 -15.46
CA VAL A 350 -2.93 -5.78 -14.18
C VAL A 350 -4.42 -6.07 -14.17
N ARG A 351 -5.12 -5.89 -15.29
CA ARG A 351 -6.55 -6.22 -15.41
C ARG A 351 -6.82 -7.71 -15.29
N GLN A 352 -5.95 -8.53 -15.84
CA GLN A 352 -6.07 -9.99 -15.73
C GLN A 352 -5.79 -10.46 -14.30
N LYS A 353 -4.75 -9.94 -13.68
CA LYS A 353 -4.24 -10.48 -12.39
C LYS A 353 -4.88 -9.85 -11.16
N PHE A 354 -5.21 -8.56 -11.21
CA PHE A 354 -5.68 -7.78 -10.06
C PHE A 354 -7.12 -7.25 -10.24
N ALA A 355 -7.92 -7.94 -11.06
CA ALA A 355 -9.33 -7.61 -11.20
C ALA A 355 -10.02 -7.57 -9.82
N PRO A 356 -10.83 -6.54 -9.54
CA PRO A 356 -11.48 -6.41 -8.23
C PRO A 356 -12.27 -7.66 -7.82
N ALA A 357 -12.89 -8.35 -8.80
CA ALA A 357 -13.60 -9.60 -8.57
C ALA A 357 -12.74 -10.65 -7.86
N HIS A 358 -11.48 -10.83 -8.27
CA HIS A 358 -10.57 -11.80 -7.66
C HIS A 358 -10.32 -11.51 -6.18
N THR A 359 -10.24 -10.25 -5.81
CA THR A 359 -10.00 -9.85 -4.41
C THR A 359 -11.23 -10.12 -3.54
N TYR A 360 -12.40 -9.61 -3.93
CA TYR A 360 -13.57 -9.78 -3.06
C TYR A 360 -14.12 -11.21 -3.06
N GLU A 361 -14.03 -11.98 -4.15
CA GLU A 361 -14.38 -13.39 -4.19
C GLU A 361 -13.43 -14.22 -3.28
N SER A 362 -12.11 -13.96 -3.37
CA SER A 362 -11.14 -14.60 -2.50
C SER A 362 -11.37 -14.30 -1.02
N LEU A 363 -11.74 -13.05 -0.69
CA LEU A 363 -12.12 -12.67 0.68
C LEU A 363 -13.42 -13.36 1.14
N ALA A 364 -14.42 -13.45 0.27
CA ALA A 364 -15.67 -14.13 0.58
C ALA A 364 -15.44 -15.62 0.90
N VAL A 365 -14.70 -16.30 0.02
CA VAL A 365 -14.32 -17.71 0.24
C VAL A 365 -13.53 -17.89 1.52
N LEU A 366 -12.54 -17.01 1.78
CA LEU A 366 -11.78 -17.03 3.01
C LEU A 366 -12.67 -16.93 4.25
N TYR A 367 -13.61 -15.96 4.26
CA TYR A 367 -14.50 -15.77 5.40
C TYR A 367 -15.43 -16.97 5.61
N GLN A 368 -15.97 -17.54 4.53
CA GLN A 368 -16.79 -18.77 4.60
C GLN A 368 -16.01 -19.94 5.18
N GLN A 369 -14.76 -20.16 4.73
CA GLN A 369 -13.90 -21.21 5.24
C GLN A 369 -13.57 -21.04 6.73
N VAL A 370 -13.28 -19.79 7.15
CA VAL A 370 -12.97 -19.47 8.55
C VAL A 370 -14.18 -19.65 9.46
N LEU A 371 -15.37 -19.33 8.97
CA LEU A 371 -16.63 -19.45 9.73
C LEU A 371 -17.21 -20.85 9.67
N GLY A 372 -17.06 -21.57 8.57
CA GLY A 372 -17.54 -22.95 8.39
C GLY A 372 -16.64 -24.01 9.03
N GLY A 373 -15.34 -23.74 9.23
CA GLY A 373 -14.39 -24.65 9.88
C GLY A 373 -14.42 -24.68 11.42
N GLY A 374 -15.33 -23.92 12.04
CA GLY A 374 -15.49 -23.86 13.49
C GLY A 374 -16.39 -24.98 14.09
N GLY A 375 -16.76 -25.98 13.31
CA GLY A 375 -17.69 -27.04 13.69
C GLY A 375 -17.15 -28.47 13.52
N ALA A 376 -15.85 -28.69 13.79
CA ALA A 376 -15.28 -30.04 13.87
C ALA A 376 -14.45 -30.19 15.13
#